data_83297aabaeb082a67fcc1ecba0461a82
#
_entry.id   83297aabaeb082a67fcc1ecba0461a82
#
_cell.length_a   1.000
_cell.length_b   1.000
_cell.length_c   1.000
_cell.angle_alpha   90.00
_cell.angle_beta   90.00
_cell.angle_gamma   90.00
#
_symmetry.space_group_name_H-M   'P 1'
#
loop_
_entity.id
_entity.type
_entity.pdbx_description
1 polymer ?
#
loop_
_entity_poly.entity_id
_entity_poly.type
_entity_poly.pdbx_seq_one_letter_code
_entity_poly.pdbx_strand_id
1 'polypeptide(L)'
;MGKYINPFTDIGFKRIFGQEFSKPLLIDFLNNLLVGERQIVDITFLDKEQPGEFADDRSLIYDIFCRTSDDEHIIVEMQNREQPFFKKRSIYYTAEAIARQGERGVDWKYGIHAVYFISFLNFRLDDIGAEFRTDVSLMNTRTNEVFSKDIRMIFLQLPYFEKSPEECENDFDCWIYVLKHMEALNRLPWVSKNPIFKRLSEIGEVSALSREERIKYDAAIRVYRDNLYAMEGAEEVGMRKGYERGRLEGREEGILEGMEKGLTKGILLTAAKLKLMGLSTQDIQKATGLSVKVIEGL
;
A
#
# COMPACT_ATOMS: atom_id res chain seq x y z
N MET A 1 8.10 -22.11 15.71
CA MET A 1 8.88 -20.99 15.15
C MET A 1 9.39 -21.40 13.79
N GLY A 2 9.30 -20.54 12.80
CA GLY A 2 9.82 -20.83 11.46
C GLY A 2 11.33 -21.01 11.45
N LYS A 3 11.86 -21.67 10.44
CA LYS A 3 13.31 -21.82 10.23
C LYS A 3 13.98 -20.46 9.96
N TYR A 4 13.28 -19.60 9.25
CA TYR A 4 13.76 -18.28 8.82
C TYR A 4 13.10 -17.15 9.60
N ILE A 5 13.80 -16.02 9.66
CA ILE A 5 13.26 -14.77 10.21
C ILE A 5 12.11 -14.25 9.36
N ASN A 6 11.21 -13.50 10.00
CA ASN A 6 10.19 -12.73 9.27
C ASN A 6 10.83 -11.42 8.78
N PRO A 7 10.90 -11.19 7.43
CA PRO A 7 11.48 -9.98 6.87
C PRO A 7 10.72 -8.69 7.22
N PHE A 8 9.46 -8.80 7.63
CA PHE A 8 8.61 -7.64 7.95
C PHE A 8 8.68 -7.22 9.42
N THR A 9 9.61 -7.77 10.18
CA THR A 9 10.02 -7.19 11.47
C THR A 9 11.16 -6.21 11.24
N ASP A 10 11.25 -5.16 12.06
CA ASP A 10 12.36 -4.18 12.00
C ASP A 10 13.75 -4.87 12.01
N ILE A 11 13.93 -5.84 12.89
CA ILE A 11 15.18 -6.62 12.99
C ILE A 11 15.39 -7.48 11.74
N GLY A 12 14.34 -8.16 11.26
CA GLY A 12 14.44 -9.02 10.07
C GLY A 12 14.78 -8.22 8.83
N PHE A 13 14.10 -7.09 8.61
CA PHE A 13 14.35 -6.21 7.49
C PHE A 13 15.78 -5.65 7.48
N LYS A 14 16.19 -5.08 8.61
CA LYS A 14 17.56 -4.53 8.77
C LYS A 14 18.64 -5.60 8.66
N ARG A 15 18.37 -6.84 9.07
CA ARG A 15 19.33 -7.94 8.91
C ARG A 15 19.51 -8.34 7.46
N ILE A 16 18.42 -8.35 6.67
CA ILE A 16 18.46 -8.73 5.25
C ILE A 16 19.05 -7.62 4.40
N PHE A 17 18.71 -6.35 4.67
CA PHE A 17 19.03 -5.25 3.77
C PHE A 17 19.85 -4.11 4.39
N GLY A 18 19.98 -4.03 5.70
CA GLY A 18 20.53 -2.87 6.39
C GLY A 18 21.88 -3.08 7.09
N GLN A 19 22.63 -4.13 6.75
CA GLN A 19 23.91 -4.44 7.39
C GLN A 19 25.03 -4.58 6.33
N GLU A 20 26.27 -4.26 6.69
CA GLU A 20 27.41 -4.39 5.78
C GLU A 20 27.56 -5.82 5.23
N PHE A 21 27.36 -6.85 6.07
CA PHE A 21 27.45 -8.24 5.61
C PHE A 21 26.33 -8.65 4.66
N SER A 22 25.18 -7.95 4.68
CA SER A 22 24.03 -8.19 3.78
C SER A 22 23.94 -7.22 2.61
N LYS A 23 24.86 -6.28 2.48
CA LYS A 23 24.94 -5.31 1.39
C LYS A 23 24.76 -5.90 -0.01
N PRO A 24 25.38 -7.05 -0.36
CA PRO A 24 25.15 -7.68 -1.67
C PRO A 24 23.69 -8.08 -1.91
N LEU A 25 22.92 -8.38 -0.86
CA LEU A 25 21.49 -8.69 -1.00
C LEU A 25 20.69 -7.45 -1.40
N LEU A 26 20.97 -6.30 -0.78
CA LEU A 26 20.32 -5.04 -1.12
C LEU A 26 20.67 -4.62 -2.55
N ILE A 27 21.94 -4.70 -2.93
CA ILE A 27 22.38 -4.35 -4.29
C ILE A 27 21.68 -5.21 -5.33
N ASP A 28 21.63 -6.52 -5.13
CA ASP A 28 20.96 -7.44 -6.06
C ASP A 28 19.45 -7.16 -6.15
N PHE A 29 18.79 -6.96 -4.99
CA PHE A 29 17.37 -6.58 -4.97
C PHE A 29 17.11 -5.29 -5.73
N LEU A 30 17.91 -4.23 -5.50
CA LEU A 30 17.75 -2.95 -6.16
C LEU A 30 18.00 -3.04 -7.67
N ASN A 31 18.99 -3.80 -8.10
CA ASN A 31 19.27 -4.02 -9.53
C ASN A 31 18.14 -4.76 -10.23
N ASN A 32 17.49 -5.71 -9.54
CA ASN A 32 16.33 -6.39 -10.07
C ASN A 32 15.07 -5.52 -10.08
N LEU A 33 14.90 -4.63 -9.09
CA LEU A 33 13.80 -3.65 -9.05
C LEU A 33 13.92 -2.59 -10.14
N LEU A 34 15.16 -2.13 -10.42
CA LEU A 34 15.47 -1.00 -11.32
C LEU A 34 16.02 -1.45 -12.68
N VAL A 35 15.70 -2.67 -13.10
CA VAL A 35 16.13 -3.23 -14.39
C VAL A 35 15.80 -2.26 -15.54
N GLY A 36 16.81 -1.95 -16.36
CA GLY A 36 16.69 -1.03 -17.49
C GLY A 36 16.72 0.46 -17.13
N GLU A 37 16.71 0.82 -15.84
CA GLU A 37 16.82 2.21 -15.37
C GLU A 37 18.21 2.52 -14.81
N ARG A 38 18.71 1.65 -13.94
CA ARG A 38 19.99 1.82 -13.23
C ARG A 38 20.68 0.48 -13.01
N GLN A 39 22.01 0.55 -12.92
CA GLN A 39 22.83 -0.56 -12.43
C GLN A 39 23.66 -0.06 -11.26
N ILE A 40 23.36 -0.56 -10.06
CA ILE A 40 24.04 -0.22 -8.83
C ILE A 40 25.21 -1.18 -8.65
N VAL A 41 26.42 -0.63 -8.63
CA VAL A 41 27.66 -1.41 -8.46
C VAL A 41 28.00 -1.53 -6.99
N ASP A 42 27.88 -0.44 -6.25
CA ASP A 42 28.15 -0.39 -4.82
C ASP A 42 27.27 0.62 -4.10
N ILE A 43 27.10 0.46 -2.80
CA ILE A 43 26.39 1.38 -1.92
C ILE A 43 27.20 1.65 -0.64
N THR A 44 26.97 2.80 -0.05
CA THR A 44 27.44 3.14 1.30
C THR A 44 26.22 3.40 2.17
N PHE A 45 26.09 2.70 3.29
CA PHE A 45 25.03 3.00 4.26
C PHE A 45 25.30 4.35 4.91
N LEU A 46 24.25 5.17 4.97
CA LEU A 46 24.27 6.48 5.61
C LEU A 46 23.59 6.40 6.98
N ASP A 47 23.80 7.42 7.80
CA ASP A 47 23.07 7.51 9.07
C ASP A 47 21.57 7.60 8.77
N LYS A 48 20.84 6.65 9.30
CA LYS A 48 19.38 6.57 9.16
C LYS A 48 18.65 7.58 10.04
N GLU A 49 19.27 8.03 11.12
CA GLU A 49 18.75 9.05 12.02
C GLU A 49 19.24 10.41 11.56
N GLN A 50 18.33 11.18 10.98
CA GLN A 50 18.62 12.51 10.49
C GLN A 50 18.07 13.54 11.50
N PRO A 51 18.94 14.16 12.32
CA PRO A 51 18.49 15.16 13.29
C PRO A 51 17.87 16.37 12.57
N GLY A 52 16.90 17.03 13.20
CA GLY A 52 16.37 18.30 12.73
C GLY A 52 17.43 19.40 12.68
N GLU A 53 17.25 20.43 11.84
CA GLU A 53 18.17 21.57 11.78
C GLU A 53 18.13 22.41 13.08
N PHE A 54 16.97 22.41 13.75
CA PHE A 54 16.75 23.12 15.02
C PHE A 54 16.40 22.13 16.13
N ALA A 55 16.64 22.55 17.39
CA ALA A 55 16.44 21.70 18.57
C ALA A 55 14.99 21.17 18.73
N ASP A 56 14.00 21.89 18.19
CA ASP A 56 12.59 21.53 18.24
C ASP A 56 12.10 20.75 17.00
N ASP A 57 12.96 20.54 16.01
CA ASP A 57 12.61 19.81 14.82
C ASP A 57 12.56 18.30 15.09
N ARG A 58 11.60 17.61 14.45
CA ARG A 58 11.53 16.16 14.54
C ARG A 58 12.66 15.52 13.75
N SER A 59 13.42 14.65 14.40
CA SER A 59 14.35 13.76 13.70
C SER A 59 13.61 12.87 12.70
N LEU A 60 14.18 12.72 11.51
CA LEU A 60 13.75 11.73 10.54
C LEU A 60 14.49 10.43 10.79
N ILE A 61 13.78 9.33 10.77
CA ILE A 61 14.36 8.00 10.93
C ILE A 61 13.95 7.16 9.73
N TYR A 62 14.94 6.78 8.94
CA TYR A 62 14.77 5.86 7.83
C TYR A 62 15.03 4.41 8.28
N ASP A 63 14.34 3.44 7.69
CA ASP A 63 14.67 2.03 7.92
C ASP A 63 16.04 1.71 7.33
N ILE A 64 16.26 2.07 6.06
CA ILE A 64 17.54 1.97 5.37
C ILE A 64 17.76 3.24 4.56
N PHE A 65 18.93 3.83 4.70
CA PHE A 65 19.37 4.96 3.91
C PHE A 65 20.77 4.69 3.38
N CYS A 66 20.94 4.76 2.07
CA CYS A 66 22.23 4.53 1.44
C CYS A 66 22.46 5.43 0.23
N ARG A 67 23.72 5.53 -0.17
CA ARG A 67 24.19 6.26 -1.33
C ARG A 67 24.91 5.31 -2.28
N THR A 68 24.60 5.40 -3.56
CA THR A 68 25.27 4.63 -4.61
C THR A 68 26.65 5.21 -4.94
N SER A 69 27.44 4.47 -5.74
CA SER A 69 28.70 4.96 -6.31
C SER A 69 28.54 6.20 -7.21
N ASP A 70 27.33 6.43 -7.73
CA ASP A 70 26.98 7.58 -8.57
C ASP A 70 26.36 8.74 -7.75
N ASP A 71 26.56 8.70 -6.42
CA ASP A 71 26.03 9.66 -5.44
C ASP A 71 24.50 9.77 -5.37
N GLU A 72 23.76 8.86 -6.00
CA GLU A 72 22.30 8.78 -5.85
C GLU A 72 21.91 8.26 -4.47
N HIS A 73 20.86 8.83 -3.89
CA HIS A 73 20.38 8.45 -2.57
C HIS A 73 19.21 7.45 -2.66
N ILE A 74 19.25 6.42 -1.85
CA ILE A 74 18.20 5.41 -1.81
C ILE A 74 17.68 5.27 -0.38
N ILE A 75 16.39 5.49 -0.22
CA ILE A 75 15.64 5.26 1.01
C ILE A 75 14.81 3.99 0.78
N VAL A 76 14.95 3.01 1.68
CA VAL A 76 14.10 1.81 1.64
C VAL A 76 13.35 1.70 2.96
N GLU A 77 12.03 1.67 2.87
CA GLU A 77 11.09 1.65 4.00
C GLU A 77 10.25 0.38 3.99
N MET A 78 9.93 -0.14 5.16
CA MET A 78 9.04 -1.26 5.33
C MET A 78 7.87 -0.87 6.24
N GLN A 79 6.65 -0.99 5.71
CA GLN A 79 5.44 -0.59 6.41
C GLN A 79 4.48 -1.77 6.54
N ASN A 80 4.13 -2.12 7.79
CA ASN A 80 3.26 -3.27 8.09
C ASN A 80 1.79 -2.92 8.22
N ARG A 81 1.47 -1.63 8.35
CA ARG A 81 0.10 -1.15 8.48
C ARG A 81 -0.05 0.21 7.82
N GLU A 82 -1.24 0.45 7.31
CA GLU A 82 -1.60 1.77 6.83
C GLU A 82 -1.50 2.78 7.96
N GLN A 83 -0.89 3.91 7.65
CA GLN A 83 -0.78 5.04 8.56
C GLN A 83 -1.42 6.25 7.90
N PRO A 84 -2.22 7.02 8.66
CA PRO A 84 -2.71 8.31 8.19
C PRO A 84 -1.54 9.15 7.67
N PHE A 85 -1.70 9.79 6.52
CA PHE A 85 -0.69 10.65 5.91
C PHE A 85 0.57 9.95 5.38
N PHE A 86 0.56 8.63 5.16
CA PHE A 86 1.73 7.89 4.65
C PHE A 86 2.29 8.52 3.35
N LYS A 87 1.43 8.85 2.37
CA LYS A 87 1.87 9.52 1.12
C LYS A 87 2.52 10.88 1.39
N LYS A 88 1.99 11.68 2.30
CA LYS A 88 2.60 12.97 2.66
C LYS A 88 3.94 12.78 3.34
N ARG A 89 4.07 11.75 4.19
CA ARG A 89 5.33 11.40 4.83
C ARG A 89 6.38 10.94 3.83
N SER A 90 6.02 10.12 2.86
CA SER A 90 6.97 9.66 1.83
C SER A 90 7.46 10.82 0.95
N ILE A 91 6.59 11.76 0.59
CA ILE A 91 6.97 13.00 -0.10
C ILE A 91 7.91 13.83 0.77
N TYR A 92 7.57 14.02 2.04
CA TYR A 92 8.39 14.80 2.97
C TYR A 92 9.79 14.18 3.16
N TYR A 93 9.87 12.86 3.34
CA TYR A 93 11.14 12.13 3.46
C TYR A 93 12.02 12.29 2.22
N THR A 94 11.42 12.18 1.04
CA THR A 94 12.13 12.35 -0.23
C THR A 94 12.60 13.79 -0.41
N ALA A 95 11.76 14.78 -0.11
CA ALA A 95 12.10 16.20 -0.21
C ALA A 95 13.23 16.58 0.75
N GLU A 96 13.23 16.06 1.96
CA GLU A 96 14.27 16.29 2.95
C GLU A 96 15.61 15.68 2.51
N ALA A 97 15.60 14.48 1.94
CA ALA A 97 16.80 13.86 1.40
C ALA A 97 17.40 14.66 0.21
N ILE A 98 16.59 15.40 -0.53
CA ILE A 98 17.04 16.33 -1.57
C ILE A 98 17.58 17.60 -0.94
N ALA A 99 16.82 18.21 -0.01
CA ALA A 99 17.19 19.47 0.61
C ALA A 99 18.54 19.40 1.33
N ARG A 100 18.83 18.26 1.97
CA ARG A 100 20.11 18.02 2.67
C ARG A 100 21.33 17.86 1.77
N GLN A 101 21.14 17.74 0.46
CA GLN A 101 22.25 17.78 -0.50
C GLN A 101 22.70 19.21 -0.80
N GLY A 102 21.96 20.21 -0.32
CA GLY A 102 22.29 21.62 -0.53
C GLY A 102 23.59 22.01 0.18
N GLU A 103 24.55 22.53 -0.57
CA GLU A 103 25.80 23.03 -0.04
C GLU A 103 25.73 24.56 0.15
N ARG A 104 26.43 25.07 1.18
CA ARG A 104 26.57 26.51 1.40
C ARG A 104 27.70 27.07 0.53
N GLY A 105 27.42 28.06 -0.26
CA GLY A 105 28.44 28.78 -1.04
C GLY A 105 27.95 29.25 -2.40
N VAL A 106 28.73 30.17 -3.01
CA VAL A 106 28.35 30.81 -4.28
C VAL A 106 28.54 29.87 -5.48
N ASP A 107 29.35 28.82 -5.32
CA ASP A 107 29.69 27.88 -6.38
C ASP A 107 28.74 26.70 -6.51
N TRP A 108 27.81 26.53 -5.54
CA TRP A 108 26.80 25.46 -5.61
C TRP A 108 25.76 25.78 -6.71
N LYS A 109 25.76 24.99 -7.77
CA LYS A 109 24.92 25.18 -8.96
C LYS A 109 23.68 24.26 -8.95
N TYR A 110 23.09 23.99 -7.78
CA TYR A 110 21.98 23.07 -7.64
C TYR A 110 22.29 21.66 -8.16
N GLY A 111 23.51 21.17 -7.94
CA GLY A 111 23.97 19.84 -8.30
C GLY A 111 23.40 18.80 -7.34
N ILE A 112 22.10 18.53 -7.44
CA ILE A 112 21.42 17.47 -6.67
C ILE A 112 21.56 16.13 -7.39
N HIS A 113 21.69 15.07 -6.61
CA HIS A 113 21.63 13.70 -7.10
C HIS A 113 20.24 13.11 -6.88
N ALA A 114 19.88 12.14 -7.70
CA ALA A 114 18.56 11.50 -7.62
C ALA A 114 18.30 10.85 -6.26
N VAL A 115 17.05 10.93 -5.81
CA VAL A 115 16.57 10.27 -4.62
C VAL A 115 15.49 9.24 -4.99
N TYR A 116 15.76 7.99 -4.66
CA TYR A 116 14.83 6.87 -4.79
C TYR A 116 14.21 6.58 -3.42
N PHE A 117 12.89 6.67 -3.33
CA PHE A 117 12.13 6.24 -2.17
C PHE A 117 11.40 4.93 -2.51
N ILE A 118 11.79 3.84 -1.89
CA ILE A 118 11.25 2.50 -2.13
C ILE A 118 10.54 2.05 -0.88
N SER A 119 9.26 1.68 -0.98
CA SER A 119 8.51 1.23 0.17
C SER A 119 7.84 -0.11 -0.06
N PHE A 120 8.10 -1.06 0.84
CA PHE A 120 7.35 -2.29 0.96
C PHE A 120 6.11 -2.04 1.82
N LEU A 121 4.93 -2.28 1.27
CA LEU A 121 3.65 -2.12 1.94
C LEU A 121 3.01 -3.49 2.17
N ASN A 122 2.91 -3.90 3.43
CA ASN A 122 2.23 -5.14 3.81
C ASN A 122 0.72 -4.93 4.00
N PHE A 123 0.15 -3.96 3.30
CA PHE A 123 -1.26 -3.61 3.24
C PHE A 123 -1.59 -3.01 1.87
N ARG A 124 -2.88 -2.87 1.56
CA ARG A 124 -3.37 -2.19 0.36
C ARG A 124 -3.51 -0.71 0.66
N LEU A 125 -3.04 0.12 -0.26
CA LEU A 125 -3.16 1.58 -0.21
C LEU A 125 -4.06 2.01 -1.37
N ASP A 126 -5.37 2.08 -1.12
CA ASP A 126 -6.42 2.19 -2.13
C ASP A 126 -6.28 3.41 -3.05
N ASP A 127 -5.63 4.48 -2.57
CA ASP A 127 -5.54 5.75 -3.27
C ASP A 127 -4.27 5.90 -4.17
N ILE A 128 -3.48 4.81 -4.34
CA ILE A 128 -2.36 4.76 -5.30
C ILE A 128 -2.55 3.72 -6.42
N GLY A 129 -3.70 3.07 -6.45
CA GLY A 129 -4.03 2.03 -7.42
C GLY A 129 -4.00 0.62 -6.82
N ALA A 130 -4.79 -0.28 -7.42
CA ALA A 130 -4.93 -1.68 -7.01
C ALA A 130 -3.90 -2.56 -7.74
N GLU A 131 -2.62 -2.20 -7.68
CA GLU A 131 -1.53 -2.88 -8.37
C GLU A 131 -0.39 -3.19 -7.41
N PHE A 132 0.37 -4.26 -7.71
CA PHE A 132 1.52 -4.66 -6.90
C PHE A 132 2.60 -3.57 -6.85
N ARG A 133 2.90 -2.93 -8.00
CA ARG A 133 3.94 -1.90 -8.11
C ARG A 133 3.35 -0.61 -8.63
N THR A 134 3.56 0.47 -7.90
CA THR A 134 3.22 1.83 -8.32
C THR A 134 4.50 2.66 -8.39
N ASP A 135 4.75 3.25 -9.55
CA ASP A 135 5.90 4.12 -9.80
C ASP A 135 5.45 5.57 -9.91
N VAL A 136 6.07 6.44 -9.11
CA VAL A 136 5.79 7.87 -9.06
C VAL A 136 7.02 8.68 -9.44
N SER A 137 6.86 9.64 -10.35
CA SER A 137 7.90 10.55 -10.81
C SER A 137 7.34 11.94 -11.06
N LEU A 138 8.21 12.94 -11.22
CA LEU A 138 7.82 14.28 -11.63
C LEU A 138 7.52 14.30 -13.13
N MET A 139 6.31 14.70 -13.50
CA MET A 139 5.85 14.72 -14.89
C MET A 139 5.25 16.06 -15.29
N ASN A 140 5.41 16.43 -16.55
CA ASN A 140 4.63 17.49 -17.16
C ASN A 140 3.20 16.98 -17.39
N THR A 141 2.23 17.53 -16.65
CA THR A 141 0.82 17.09 -16.69
C THR A 141 0.09 17.37 -18.00
N ARG A 142 0.68 18.16 -18.91
CA ARG A 142 0.11 18.44 -20.23
C ARG A 142 0.61 17.50 -21.32
N THR A 143 1.92 17.14 -21.26
CA THR A 143 2.57 16.30 -22.28
C THR A 143 2.71 14.86 -21.85
N ASN A 144 2.54 14.55 -20.55
CA ASN A 144 2.84 13.28 -19.91
C ASN A 144 4.30 12.83 -20.05
N GLU A 145 5.20 13.79 -20.26
CA GLU A 145 6.64 13.53 -20.29
C GLU A 145 7.26 13.68 -18.91
N VAL A 146 8.26 12.87 -18.62
CA VAL A 146 9.02 12.97 -17.36
C VAL A 146 9.75 14.33 -17.34
N PHE A 147 9.45 15.15 -16.34
CA PHE A 147 10.09 16.46 -16.14
C PHE A 147 11.50 16.31 -15.55
N SER A 148 11.68 15.46 -14.55
CA SER A 148 12.97 15.16 -13.95
C SER A 148 12.97 13.71 -13.45
N LYS A 149 14.15 13.08 -13.51
CA LYS A 149 14.42 11.73 -12.95
C LYS A 149 15.03 11.81 -11.54
N ASP A 150 15.21 13.00 -10.98
CA ASP A 150 15.85 13.18 -9.67
C ASP A 150 14.96 12.78 -8.49
N ILE A 151 13.67 12.60 -8.73
CA ILE A 151 12.71 12.06 -7.75
C ILE A 151 12.05 10.84 -8.32
N ARG A 152 12.22 9.72 -7.62
CA ARG A 152 11.60 8.46 -7.95
C ARG A 152 11.02 7.82 -6.69
N MET A 153 9.71 7.52 -6.67
CA MET A 153 9.10 6.81 -5.56
C MET A 153 8.49 5.51 -6.08
N ILE A 154 8.76 4.40 -5.42
CA ILE A 154 8.29 3.07 -5.81
C ILE A 154 7.59 2.46 -4.61
N PHE A 155 6.32 2.13 -4.77
CA PHE A 155 5.50 1.47 -3.76
C PHE A 155 5.22 0.04 -4.20
N LEU A 156 5.57 -0.93 -3.34
CA LEU A 156 5.39 -2.35 -3.57
C LEU A 156 4.31 -2.86 -2.61
N GLN A 157 3.08 -2.99 -3.10
CA GLN A 157 1.92 -3.44 -2.33
C GLN A 157 1.86 -4.97 -2.30
N LEU A 158 2.49 -5.58 -1.31
CA LEU A 158 2.66 -7.03 -1.20
C LEU A 158 1.36 -7.85 -1.24
N PRO A 159 0.20 -7.38 -0.73
CA PRO A 159 -1.05 -8.13 -0.87
C PRO A 159 -1.47 -8.41 -2.31
N TYR A 160 -1.05 -7.57 -3.28
CA TYR A 160 -1.35 -7.78 -4.71
C TYR A 160 -0.35 -8.69 -5.43
N PHE A 161 0.72 -9.13 -4.78
CA PHE A 161 1.63 -10.13 -5.34
C PHE A 161 1.12 -11.53 -4.99
N GLU A 162 0.53 -12.23 -5.96
CA GLU A 162 -0.11 -13.54 -5.77
C GLU A 162 0.58 -14.67 -6.52
N LYS A 163 1.74 -14.40 -7.17
CA LYS A 163 2.47 -15.40 -7.94
C LYS A 163 2.95 -16.56 -7.08
N SER A 164 2.76 -17.78 -7.59
CA SER A 164 3.41 -19.00 -7.07
C SER A 164 4.90 -19.04 -7.45
N PRO A 165 5.72 -19.93 -6.87
CA PRO A 165 7.13 -20.06 -7.26
C PRO A 165 7.34 -20.39 -8.74
N GLU A 166 6.40 -21.13 -9.34
CA GLU A 166 6.41 -21.54 -10.73
C GLU A 166 6.07 -20.40 -11.70
N GLU A 167 5.34 -19.40 -11.20
CA GLU A 167 4.92 -18.21 -11.95
C GLU A 167 5.92 -17.05 -11.84
N CYS A 168 6.97 -17.20 -11.01
CA CYS A 168 8.04 -16.21 -10.91
C CYS A 168 8.95 -16.30 -12.15
N GLU A 169 8.82 -15.33 -13.06
CA GLU A 169 9.48 -15.31 -14.36
C GLU A 169 10.86 -14.66 -14.34
N ASN A 170 11.15 -13.84 -13.33
CA ASN A 170 12.38 -13.07 -13.20
C ASN A 170 12.85 -13.03 -11.73
N ASP A 171 14.10 -12.59 -11.52
CA ASP A 171 14.68 -12.55 -10.18
C ASP A 171 13.99 -11.56 -9.24
N PHE A 172 13.34 -10.51 -9.76
CA PHE A 172 12.54 -9.61 -8.95
C PHE A 172 11.30 -10.30 -8.37
N ASP A 173 10.57 -11.07 -9.19
CA ASP A 173 9.45 -11.89 -8.70
C ASP A 173 9.92 -12.88 -7.63
N CYS A 174 11.08 -13.53 -7.87
CA CYS A 174 11.67 -14.44 -6.91
C CYS A 174 11.99 -13.77 -5.58
N TRP A 175 12.51 -12.55 -5.60
CA TRP A 175 12.76 -11.74 -4.42
C TRP A 175 11.47 -11.47 -3.63
N ILE A 176 10.44 -10.99 -4.31
CA ILE A 176 9.16 -10.65 -3.67
C ILE A 176 8.50 -11.89 -3.07
N TYR A 177 8.51 -13.02 -3.83
CA TYR A 177 7.99 -14.28 -3.33
C TYR A 177 8.70 -14.72 -2.04
N VAL A 178 10.04 -14.72 -2.05
CA VAL A 178 10.84 -15.13 -0.90
C VAL A 178 10.57 -14.21 0.29
N LEU A 179 10.62 -12.90 0.12
CA LEU A 179 10.35 -11.96 1.22
C LEU A 179 8.95 -12.17 1.81
N LYS A 180 7.92 -12.33 0.96
CA LYS A 180 6.54 -12.51 1.40
C LYS A 180 6.32 -13.81 2.19
N HIS A 181 7.01 -14.88 1.84
CA HIS A 181 6.75 -16.22 2.37
C HIS A 181 7.85 -16.79 3.27
N MET A 182 8.99 -16.08 3.43
CA MET A 182 10.20 -16.59 4.06
C MET A 182 9.97 -17.23 5.43
N GLU A 183 9.18 -16.61 6.31
CA GLU A 183 8.91 -17.12 7.67
C GLU A 183 8.25 -18.51 7.64
N ALA A 184 7.38 -18.76 6.66
CA ALA A 184 6.63 -20.01 6.53
C ALA A 184 7.41 -21.13 5.83
N LEU A 185 8.50 -20.79 5.13
CA LEU A 185 9.27 -21.74 4.34
C LEU A 185 10.22 -22.55 5.20
N ASN A 186 10.30 -23.86 4.93
CA ASN A 186 11.34 -24.75 5.49
C ASN A 186 12.63 -24.71 4.68
N ARG A 187 12.56 -24.35 3.42
CA ARG A 187 13.68 -24.15 2.51
C ARG A 187 13.31 -23.05 1.51
N LEU A 188 14.21 -22.08 1.32
CA LEU A 188 13.99 -21.05 0.30
C LEU A 188 14.08 -21.67 -1.11
N PRO A 189 13.17 -21.29 -2.00
CA PRO A 189 13.30 -21.62 -3.43
C PRO A 189 14.62 -21.05 -4.01
N TRP A 190 15.03 -21.59 -5.14
CA TRP A 190 16.19 -21.12 -5.93
C TRP A 190 17.57 -21.09 -5.22
N VAL A 191 17.69 -21.52 -3.98
CA VAL A 191 18.98 -21.59 -3.23
C VAL A 191 20.06 -22.34 -4.00
N SER A 192 19.69 -23.39 -4.75
CA SER A 192 20.63 -24.16 -5.56
C SER A 192 20.99 -23.52 -6.90
N LYS A 193 20.22 -22.53 -7.35
CA LYS A 193 20.36 -21.92 -8.68
C LYS A 193 20.95 -20.51 -8.63
N ASN A 194 20.72 -19.79 -7.54
CA ASN A 194 21.14 -18.41 -7.41
C ASN A 194 21.93 -18.21 -6.08
N PRO A 195 23.22 -17.81 -6.14
CA PRO A 195 24.07 -17.58 -4.96
C PRO A 195 23.50 -16.54 -3.99
N ILE A 196 22.72 -15.58 -4.48
CA ILE A 196 22.09 -14.54 -3.64
C ILE A 196 21.05 -15.17 -2.73
N PHE A 197 20.19 -16.05 -3.24
CA PHE A 197 19.20 -16.75 -2.39
C PHE A 197 19.85 -17.76 -1.45
N LYS A 198 21.01 -18.32 -1.83
CA LYS A 198 21.82 -19.11 -0.88
C LYS A 198 22.29 -18.23 0.28
N ARG A 199 22.88 -17.08 -0.01
CA ARG A 199 23.32 -16.11 1.01
C ARG A 199 22.17 -15.60 1.85
N LEU A 200 21.02 -15.30 1.23
CA LEU A 200 19.81 -14.91 1.95
C LEU A 200 19.33 -16.02 2.91
N SER A 201 19.37 -17.28 2.46
CA SER A 201 19.05 -18.43 3.33
C SER A 201 19.95 -18.48 4.56
N GLU A 202 21.27 -18.34 4.37
CA GLU A 202 22.27 -18.38 5.46
C GLU A 202 22.08 -17.23 6.45
N ILE A 203 21.91 -16.01 5.97
CA ILE A 203 21.72 -14.80 6.79
C ILE A 203 20.39 -14.82 7.53
N GLY A 204 19.35 -15.31 6.86
CA GLY A 204 17.97 -15.27 7.32
C GLY A 204 17.58 -16.42 8.24
N GLU A 205 18.43 -17.43 8.47
CA GLU A 205 18.11 -18.49 9.43
C GLU A 205 18.06 -17.94 10.86
N VAL A 206 17.03 -18.31 11.57
CA VAL A 206 16.85 -17.93 12.98
C VAL A 206 18.01 -18.45 13.85
N SER A 207 18.59 -19.59 13.47
CA SER A 207 19.75 -20.18 14.13
C SER A 207 21.06 -19.37 13.94
N ALA A 208 21.11 -18.52 12.92
CA ALA A 208 22.25 -17.64 12.64
C ALA A 208 22.23 -16.34 13.46
N LEU A 209 21.18 -16.10 14.25
CA LEU A 209 21.09 -14.95 15.14
C LEU A 209 21.97 -15.16 16.37
N SER A 210 22.73 -14.14 16.75
CA SER A 210 23.37 -14.10 18.05
C SER A 210 22.31 -14.11 19.17
N ARG A 211 22.75 -14.39 20.41
CA ARG A 211 21.84 -14.39 21.57
C ARG A 211 21.11 -13.04 21.73
N GLU A 212 21.82 -11.95 21.53
CA GLU A 212 21.26 -10.61 21.66
C GLU A 212 20.27 -10.30 20.53
N GLU A 213 20.65 -10.58 19.29
CA GLU A 213 19.75 -10.44 18.13
C GLU A 213 18.51 -11.31 18.28
N ARG A 214 18.65 -12.52 18.81
CA ARG A 214 17.53 -13.42 19.05
C ARG A 214 16.53 -12.86 20.04
N ILE A 215 16.98 -12.27 21.15
CA ILE A 215 16.11 -11.63 22.13
C ILE A 215 15.34 -10.48 21.50
N LYS A 216 16.03 -9.63 20.74
CA LYS A 216 15.41 -8.51 20.01
C LYS A 216 14.42 -9.00 18.96
N TYR A 217 14.76 -10.03 18.20
CA TYR A 217 13.89 -10.64 17.21
C TYR A 217 12.64 -11.27 17.84
N ASP A 218 12.77 -12.01 18.93
CA ASP A 218 11.64 -12.64 19.63
C ASP A 218 10.68 -11.59 20.21
N ALA A 219 11.16 -10.40 20.58
CA ALA A 219 10.32 -9.27 20.96
C ALA A 219 9.63 -8.65 19.75
N ALA A 220 10.36 -8.39 18.66
CA ALA A 220 9.83 -7.79 17.45
C ALA A 220 8.76 -8.65 16.78
N ILE A 221 8.96 -9.97 16.68
CA ILE A 221 7.97 -10.88 16.07
C ILE A 221 6.69 -10.98 16.88
N ARG A 222 6.75 -10.86 18.21
CA ARG A 222 5.54 -10.77 19.05
C ARG A 222 4.75 -9.52 18.72
N VAL A 223 5.41 -8.35 18.74
CA VAL A 223 4.75 -7.08 18.39
C VAL A 223 4.16 -7.10 16.98
N TYR A 224 4.88 -7.68 16.02
CA TYR A 224 4.39 -7.85 14.66
C TYR A 224 3.09 -8.68 14.62
N ARG A 225 3.07 -9.84 15.29
CA ARG A 225 1.89 -10.71 15.33
C ARG A 225 0.72 -10.08 16.08
N ASP A 226 0.98 -9.42 17.20
CA ASP A 226 -0.06 -8.70 17.97
C ASP A 226 -0.72 -7.60 17.11
N ASN A 227 0.08 -6.86 16.34
CA ASN A 227 -0.42 -5.87 15.40
C ASN A 227 -1.25 -6.50 14.28
N LEU A 228 -0.83 -7.63 13.72
CA LEU A 228 -1.55 -8.36 12.67
C LEU A 228 -2.93 -8.80 13.18
N TYR A 229 -3.00 -9.46 14.34
CA TYR A 229 -4.26 -9.88 14.96
C TYR A 229 -5.17 -8.70 15.30
N ALA A 230 -4.61 -7.59 15.76
CA ALA A 230 -5.40 -6.39 16.03
C ALA A 230 -6.02 -5.80 14.75
N MET A 231 -5.30 -5.85 13.62
CA MET A 231 -5.81 -5.41 12.31
C MET A 231 -6.92 -6.33 11.80
N GLU A 232 -6.70 -7.65 11.82
CA GLU A 232 -7.72 -8.64 11.42
C GLU A 232 -9.00 -8.49 12.24
N GLY A 233 -8.87 -8.32 13.56
CA GLY A 233 -10.01 -8.08 14.44
C GLY A 233 -10.74 -6.77 14.16
N ALA A 234 -10.02 -5.70 13.83
CA ALA A 234 -10.64 -4.42 13.46
C ALA A 234 -11.39 -4.50 12.13
N GLU A 235 -10.83 -5.21 11.15
CA GLU A 235 -11.46 -5.45 9.85
C GLU A 235 -12.75 -6.25 10.01
N GLU A 236 -12.74 -7.34 10.78
CA GLU A 236 -13.92 -8.17 11.06
C GLU A 236 -15.05 -7.35 11.73
N VAL A 237 -14.68 -6.53 12.72
CA VAL A 237 -15.64 -5.64 13.39
C VAL A 237 -16.19 -4.60 12.43
N GLY A 238 -15.34 -4.03 11.57
CA GLY A 238 -15.73 -3.07 10.54
C GLY A 238 -16.72 -3.67 9.54
N MET A 239 -16.40 -4.85 9.00
CA MET A 239 -17.28 -5.59 8.08
C MET A 239 -18.65 -5.89 8.71
N ARG A 240 -18.67 -6.41 9.95
CA ARG A 240 -19.93 -6.70 10.66
C ARG A 240 -20.78 -5.45 10.84
N LYS A 241 -20.17 -4.34 11.29
CA LYS A 241 -20.90 -3.07 11.45
C LYS A 241 -21.41 -2.53 10.13
N GLY A 242 -20.61 -2.61 9.07
CA GLY A 242 -21.00 -2.19 7.72
C GLY A 242 -22.19 -3.01 7.19
N TYR A 243 -22.13 -4.34 7.38
CA TYR A 243 -23.22 -5.22 6.97
C TYR A 243 -24.54 -4.92 7.73
N GLU A 244 -24.46 -4.77 9.06
CA GLU A 244 -25.64 -4.45 9.88
C GLU A 244 -26.26 -3.11 9.49
N ARG A 245 -25.41 -2.10 9.26
CA ARG A 245 -25.86 -0.77 8.82
C ARG A 245 -26.51 -0.81 7.43
N GLY A 246 -25.86 -1.43 6.44
CA GLY A 246 -26.40 -1.54 5.10
C GLY A 246 -27.72 -2.33 5.06
N ARG A 247 -27.87 -3.35 5.92
CA ARG A 247 -29.13 -4.10 6.06
C ARG A 247 -30.27 -3.23 6.62
N LEU A 248 -29.98 -2.38 7.61
CA LEU A 248 -30.98 -1.46 8.17
C LEU A 248 -31.39 -0.39 7.15
N GLU A 249 -30.42 0.27 6.53
CA GLU A 249 -30.65 1.29 5.51
C GLU A 249 -31.45 0.73 4.33
N GLY A 250 -31.06 -0.42 3.79
CA GLY A 250 -31.79 -1.06 2.69
C GLY A 250 -33.20 -1.54 3.07
N ARG A 251 -33.42 -1.90 4.34
CA ARG A 251 -34.77 -2.23 4.81
C ARG A 251 -35.66 -0.98 4.89
N GLU A 252 -35.14 0.13 5.40
CA GLU A 252 -35.85 1.40 5.49
C GLU A 252 -36.21 1.94 4.09
N GLU A 253 -35.24 1.94 3.18
CA GLU A 253 -35.47 2.33 1.79
C GLU A 253 -36.52 1.45 1.10
N GLY A 254 -36.43 0.11 1.29
CA GLY A 254 -37.40 -0.82 0.72
C GLY A 254 -38.82 -0.63 1.27
N ILE A 255 -38.96 -0.27 2.55
CA ILE A 255 -40.27 0.06 3.15
C ILE A 255 -40.84 1.33 2.53
N LEU A 256 -40.04 2.39 2.42
CA LEU A 256 -40.47 3.67 1.82
C LEU A 256 -40.89 3.49 0.36
N GLU A 257 -40.05 2.82 -0.44
CA GLU A 257 -40.37 2.53 -1.85
C GLU A 257 -41.62 1.66 -2.00
N GLY A 258 -41.77 0.66 -1.12
CA GLY A 258 -42.94 -0.21 -1.10
C GLY A 258 -44.24 0.58 -0.74
N MET A 259 -44.16 1.50 0.23
CA MET A 259 -45.29 2.37 0.58
C MET A 259 -45.69 3.31 -0.58
N GLU A 260 -44.68 3.93 -1.21
CA GLU A 260 -44.97 4.85 -2.35
C GLU A 260 -45.58 4.10 -3.54
N LYS A 261 -45.00 2.96 -3.91
CA LYS A 261 -45.57 2.09 -4.96
C LYS A 261 -46.97 1.59 -4.61
N GLY A 262 -47.17 1.19 -3.36
CA GLY A 262 -48.47 0.74 -2.88
C GLY A 262 -49.52 1.83 -2.90
N LEU A 263 -49.17 3.03 -2.46
CA LEU A 263 -50.07 4.21 -2.51
C LEU A 263 -50.45 4.57 -3.97
N THR A 264 -49.46 4.66 -4.84
CA THR A 264 -49.69 4.94 -6.27
C THR A 264 -50.60 3.91 -6.91
N LYS A 265 -50.33 2.62 -6.66
CA LYS A 265 -51.16 1.52 -7.18
C LYS A 265 -52.59 1.56 -6.61
N GLY A 266 -52.73 1.90 -5.33
CA GLY A 266 -54.02 2.06 -4.66
C GLY A 266 -54.85 3.22 -5.28
N ILE A 267 -54.21 4.36 -5.54
CA ILE A 267 -54.84 5.51 -6.19
C ILE A 267 -55.30 5.18 -7.61
N LEU A 268 -54.46 4.49 -8.40
CA LEU A 268 -54.81 4.06 -9.75
C LEU A 268 -55.97 3.07 -9.77
N LEU A 269 -55.98 2.09 -8.88
CA LEU A 269 -57.09 1.15 -8.74
C LEU A 269 -58.40 1.82 -8.31
N THR A 270 -58.33 2.80 -7.43
CA THR A 270 -59.48 3.59 -6.99
C THR A 270 -60.01 4.42 -8.13
N ALA A 271 -59.14 5.09 -8.89
CA ALA A 271 -59.55 5.87 -10.08
C ALA A 271 -60.22 4.99 -11.14
N ALA A 272 -59.69 3.81 -11.41
CA ALA A 272 -60.28 2.85 -12.34
C ALA A 272 -61.68 2.40 -11.90
N LYS A 273 -61.87 2.11 -10.61
CA LYS A 273 -63.20 1.77 -10.06
C LYS A 273 -64.20 2.92 -10.17
N LEU A 274 -63.79 4.14 -9.84
CA LEU A 274 -64.65 5.33 -9.97
C LEU A 274 -65.07 5.59 -11.43
N LYS A 275 -64.17 5.34 -12.40
CA LYS A 275 -64.46 5.40 -13.84
C LYS A 275 -65.49 4.37 -14.26
N LEU A 276 -65.37 3.13 -13.78
CA LEU A 276 -66.36 2.05 -14.02
C LEU A 276 -67.71 2.37 -13.40
N MET A 277 -67.79 3.13 -12.31
CA MET A 277 -69.03 3.58 -11.67
C MET A 277 -69.66 4.77 -12.40
N GLY A 278 -69.09 5.27 -13.49
CA GLY A 278 -69.62 6.34 -14.34
C GLY A 278 -69.34 7.76 -13.83
N LEU A 279 -68.38 7.97 -12.90
CA LEU A 279 -68.02 9.32 -12.48
C LEU A 279 -67.29 10.07 -13.59
N SER A 280 -67.47 11.41 -13.62
CA SER A 280 -66.76 12.23 -14.60
C SER A 280 -65.25 12.26 -14.36
N THR A 281 -64.48 12.43 -15.44
CA THR A 281 -62.98 12.55 -15.33
C THR A 281 -62.57 13.68 -14.38
N GLN A 282 -63.34 14.77 -14.31
CA GLN A 282 -63.09 15.90 -13.41
C GLN A 282 -63.31 15.53 -11.94
N ASP A 283 -64.34 14.73 -11.63
CA ASP A 283 -64.64 14.28 -10.28
C ASP A 283 -63.59 13.25 -9.81
N ILE A 284 -63.17 12.35 -10.71
CA ILE A 284 -62.08 11.38 -10.43
C ILE A 284 -60.75 12.12 -10.18
N GLN A 285 -60.46 13.17 -10.97
CA GLN A 285 -59.28 13.99 -10.75
C GLN A 285 -59.30 14.67 -9.37
N LYS A 286 -60.43 15.26 -8.98
CA LYS A 286 -60.58 15.88 -7.66
C LYS A 286 -60.43 14.87 -6.52
N ALA A 287 -60.91 13.64 -6.67
CA ALA A 287 -60.87 12.61 -5.66
C ALA A 287 -59.51 11.94 -5.50
N THR A 288 -58.76 11.82 -6.59
CA THR A 288 -57.51 11.01 -6.63
C THR A 288 -56.25 11.83 -6.83
N GLY A 289 -56.34 13.08 -7.30
CA GLY A 289 -55.20 13.91 -7.63
C GLY A 289 -54.48 13.52 -8.94
N LEU A 290 -54.98 12.49 -9.66
CA LEU A 290 -54.37 12.03 -10.91
C LEU A 290 -54.66 13.02 -12.06
N SER A 291 -53.75 13.15 -13.01
CA SER A 291 -53.97 13.96 -14.20
C SER A 291 -55.06 13.35 -15.11
N VAL A 292 -55.78 14.19 -15.84
CA VAL A 292 -56.79 13.76 -16.80
C VAL A 292 -56.23 12.71 -17.77
N LYS A 293 -55.04 12.91 -18.29
CA LYS A 293 -54.38 11.99 -19.22
C LYS A 293 -54.19 10.56 -18.62
N VAL A 294 -53.86 10.47 -17.34
CA VAL A 294 -53.72 9.18 -16.64
C VAL A 294 -55.11 8.53 -16.46
N ILE A 295 -56.14 9.31 -16.10
CA ILE A 295 -57.51 8.80 -15.88
C ILE A 295 -58.12 8.31 -17.22
N GLU A 296 -57.86 8.99 -18.31
CA GLU A 296 -58.32 8.58 -19.64
C GLU A 296 -57.71 7.27 -20.10
N GLY A 297 -56.44 7.02 -19.72
CA GLY A 297 -55.72 5.80 -20.03
C GLY A 297 -56.03 4.57 -19.14
N LEU A 298 -56.82 4.74 -18.06
CA LEU A 298 -57.31 3.66 -17.21
C LEU A 298 -58.55 3.00 -17.82
#